data_b41ae4822dc88c6a5489c18e23b48390
#
_entry.id   b41ae4822dc88c6a5489c18e23b48390
#
_cell.length_a   1.000
_cell.length_b   1.000
_cell.length_c   1.000
_cell.angle_alpha   90.00
_cell.angle_beta   90.00
_cell.angle_gamma   90.00
#
_symmetry.space_group_name_H-M   'P 1'
#
loop_
_entity.id
_entity.type
_entity.pdbx_description
1 polymer ?
#
loop_
_entity_poly.entity_id
_entity_poly.type
_entity_poly.pdbx_seq_one_letter_code
_entity_poly.pdbx_strand_id
1 'polypeptide(L)'
;MPEYARRLAVVVKRTRTELDLTQEAVAEKSGTDVRTIITFEQGCGNPTLKTLYAVVRALKIDTREIFDDAPQTDSFAIRQLHALVNECSEEEAHTLLPVIKAVLTALRSSKGYNIE
;
A
#
# COMPACT_ATOMS: atom_id res chain seq x y z
N MET A 1 5.59 -12.23 -13.35
CA MET A 1 5.48 -12.01 -11.91
C MET A 1 4.42 -10.97 -11.66
N PRO A 2 3.41 -11.29 -10.85
CA PRO A 2 2.38 -10.31 -10.55
C PRO A 2 2.96 -9.10 -9.84
N GLU A 3 2.34 -7.98 -10.04
CA GLU A 3 2.79 -6.73 -9.44
C GLU A 3 2.82 -6.80 -7.91
N TYR A 4 1.79 -7.42 -7.31
CA TYR A 4 1.75 -7.51 -5.86
C TYR A 4 2.90 -8.35 -5.31
N ALA A 5 3.30 -9.40 -6.02
CA ALA A 5 4.40 -10.25 -5.58
C ALA A 5 5.73 -9.51 -5.64
N ARG A 6 5.90 -8.69 -6.66
CA ARG A 6 7.11 -7.87 -6.79
C ARG A 6 7.18 -6.81 -5.70
N ARG A 7 6.07 -6.15 -5.42
CA ARG A 7 6.02 -5.15 -4.36
C ARG A 7 6.25 -5.77 -3.01
N LEU A 8 5.64 -6.93 -2.77
CA LEU A 8 5.82 -7.66 -1.53
C LEU A 8 7.29 -7.99 -1.31
N ALA A 9 7.96 -8.44 -2.38
CA ALA A 9 9.38 -8.78 -2.30
C ALA A 9 10.20 -7.56 -1.88
N VAL A 10 9.96 -6.43 -2.52
CA VAL A 10 10.71 -5.21 -2.23
C VAL A 10 10.46 -4.73 -0.80
N VAL A 11 9.20 -4.70 -0.40
CA VAL A 11 8.83 -4.15 0.91
C VAL A 11 9.34 -5.04 2.04
N VAL A 12 9.20 -6.35 1.90
CA VAL A 12 9.65 -7.28 2.93
C VAL A 12 11.17 -7.20 3.10
N LYS A 13 11.89 -7.25 1.99
CA LYS A 13 13.35 -7.21 2.06
C LYS A 13 13.86 -5.88 2.61
N ARG A 14 13.29 -4.77 2.14
CA ARG A 14 13.68 -3.45 2.62
C ARG A 14 13.43 -3.30 4.11
N THR A 15 12.21 -3.66 4.55
CA THR A 15 11.83 -3.51 5.95
C THR A 15 12.69 -4.41 6.84
N ARG A 16 12.93 -5.63 6.39
CA ARG A 16 13.78 -6.55 7.13
C ARG A 16 15.18 -5.96 7.31
N THR A 17 15.73 -5.43 6.22
CA THR A 17 17.06 -4.85 6.24
C THR A 17 17.13 -3.62 7.14
N GLU A 18 16.10 -2.77 7.07
CA GLU A 18 16.04 -1.57 7.91
C GLU A 18 15.95 -1.93 9.39
N LEU A 19 15.32 -3.05 9.70
CA LEU A 19 15.23 -3.52 11.08
C LEU A 19 16.43 -4.35 11.50
N ASP A 20 17.37 -4.53 10.58
CA ASP A 20 18.60 -5.27 10.83
C ASP A 20 18.34 -6.73 11.22
N LEU A 21 17.38 -7.35 10.54
CA LEU A 21 16.99 -8.72 10.80
C LEU A 21 17.45 -9.64 9.69
N THR A 22 17.78 -10.89 10.06
CA THR A 22 18.04 -11.94 9.06
C THR A 22 16.71 -12.53 8.60
N GLN A 23 16.76 -13.27 7.49
CA GLN A 23 15.58 -13.96 7.01
C GLN A 23 15.07 -14.96 8.06
N GLU A 24 16.01 -15.62 8.73
CA GLU A 24 15.65 -16.57 9.80
C GLU A 24 14.98 -15.85 10.96
N ALA A 25 15.44 -14.66 11.31
CA ALA A 25 14.85 -13.90 12.40
C ALA A 25 13.43 -13.47 12.07
N VAL A 26 13.18 -13.09 10.82
CA VAL A 26 11.82 -12.73 10.41
C VAL A 26 10.92 -13.95 10.44
N ALA A 27 11.41 -15.08 9.98
CA ALA A 27 10.64 -16.32 10.01
C ALA A 27 10.24 -16.67 11.43
N GLU A 28 11.19 -16.59 12.36
CA GLU A 28 10.92 -16.88 13.76
C GLU A 28 9.91 -15.90 14.33
N LYS A 29 10.11 -14.61 14.06
CA LYS A 29 9.26 -13.57 14.60
C LYS A 29 7.82 -13.67 14.09
N SER A 30 7.65 -14.10 12.86
CA SER A 30 6.32 -14.22 12.25
C SER A 30 5.71 -15.61 12.43
N GLY A 31 6.48 -16.57 12.93
CA GLY A 31 5.98 -17.93 13.09
C GLY A 31 5.84 -18.65 11.76
N THR A 32 6.65 -18.28 10.77
CA THR A 32 6.62 -18.92 9.46
C THR A 32 7.93 -19.64 9.19
N ASP A 33 7.94 -20.41 8.10
CA ASP A 33 9.14 -21.12 7.67
C ASP A 33 10.06 -20.12 6.96
N VAL A 34 11.37 -20.26 7.15
CA VAL A 34 12.33 -19.37 6.49
C VAL A 34 12.21 -19.44 4.97
N ARG A 35 11.81 -20.59 4.43
CA ARG A 35 11.60 -20.73 2.99
C ARG A 35 10.52 -19.77 2.50
N THR A 36 9.51 -19.55 3.33
CA THR A 36 8.45 -18.61 3.00
C THR A 36 9.01 -17.21 2.84
N ILE A 37 9.88 -16.80 3.75
CA ILE A 37 10.49 -15.47 3.68
C ILE A 37 11.37 -15.35 2.45
N ILE A 38 12.18 -16.37 2.18
CA ILE A 38 13.04 -16.38 1.00
C ILE A 38 12.19 -16.26 -0.27
N THR A 39 11.09 -17.00 -0.33
CA THR A 39 10.19 -16.97 -1.48
C THR A 39 9.56 -15.60 -1.66
N PHE A 40 9.15 -14.97 -0.56
CA PHE A 40 8.61 -13.60 -0.62
C PHE A 40 9.64 -12.66 -1.24
N GLU A 41 10.86 -12.72 -0.78
CA GLU A 41 11.89 -11.78 -1.21
C GLU A 41 12.36 -12.04 -2.64
N GLN A 42 12.09 -13.22 -3.16
CA GLN A 42 12.39 -13.54 -4.55
C GLN A 42 11.27 -13.12 -5.50
N GLY A 43 10.17 -12.63 -4.95
CA GLY A 43 9.04 -12.21 -5.79
C GLY A 43 8.23 -13.36 -6.34
N CYS A 44 8.42 -14.55 -5.80
CA CYS A 44 7.72 -15.76 -6.26
C CYS A 44 6.62 -16.19 -5.31
N GLY A 45 6.35 -15.38 -4.29
CA GLY A 45 5.42 -15.79 -3.26
C GLY A 45 3.97 -15.69 -3.70
N ASN A 46 3.20 -16.68 -3.27
CA ASN A 46 1.76 -16.62 -3.37
C ASN A 46 1.23 -17.11 -2.02
N PRO A 47 1.44 -16.31 -0.98
CA PRO A 47 1.13 -16.74 0.37
C PRO A 47 -0.36 -16.82 0.63
N THR A 48 -0.72 -17.66 1.59
CA THR A 48 -2.07 -17.59 2.12
C THR A 48 -2.22 -16.27 2.86
N LEU A 49 -3.46 -15.87 3.05
CA LEU A 49 -3.73 -14.65 3.80
C LEU A 49 -3.16 -14.73 5.21
N LYS A 50 -3.26 -15.89 5.83
CA LYS A 50 -2.73 -16.10 7.18
C LYS A 50 -1.22 -15.82 7.24
N THR A 51 -0.49 -16.35 6.27
CA THR A 51 0.96 -16.17 6.22
C THR A 51 1.34 -14.71 5.95
N LEU A 52 0.65 -14.09 5.00
CA LEU A 52 0.89 -12.69 4.69
C LEU A 52 0.63 -11.81 5.91
N TYR A 53 -0.48 -12.07 6.59
CA TYR A 53 -0.84 -11.32 7.79
C TYR A 53 0.25 -11.44 8.85
N ALA A 54 0.76 -12.65 9.06
CA ALA A 54 1.78 -12.89 10.07
C ALA A 54 3.06 -12.11 9.79
N VAL A 55 3.50 -12.09 8.53
CA VAL A 55 4.71 -11.39 8.15
C VAL A 55 4.52 -9.88 8.25
N VAL A 56 3.39 -9.39 7.76
CA VAL A 56 3.07 -7.96 7.81
C VAL A 56 3.06 -7.48 9.27
N ARG A 57 2.45 -8.25 10.15
CA ARG A 57 2.39 -7.90 11.56
C ARG A 57 3.77 -7.93 12.22
N ALA A 58 4.55 -8.95 11.89
CA ALA A 58 5.88 -9.11 12.49
C ALA A 58 6.80 -7.95 12.14
N LEU A 59 6.71 -7.47 10.92
CA LEU A 59 7.57 -6.40 10.42
C LEU A 59 6.92 -5.02 10.53
N LYS A 60 5.67 -4.97 10.96
CA LYS A 60 4.90 -3.72 11.07
C LYS A 60 4.87 -2.95 9.75
N ILE A 61 4.64 -3.69 8.68
CA ILE A 61 4.60 -3.11 7.34
C ILE A 61 3.29 -2.34 7.15
N ASP A 62 3.40 -1.18 6.51
CA ASP A 62 2.23 -0.44 6.07
C ASP A 62 1.71 -1.13 4.81
N THR A 63 0.53 -1.74 4.90
CA THR A 63 -0.03 -2.52 3.81
C THR A 63 -0.26 -1.71 2.54
N ARG A 64 -0.37 -0.40 2.65
CA ARG A 64 -0.52 0.45 1.47
C ARG A 64 0.69 0.34 0.56
N GLU A 65 1.85 0.05 1.11
CA GLU A 65 3.06 -0.11 0.30
C GLU A 65 2.98 -1.33 -0.59
N ILE A 66 2.17 -2.31 -0.21
CA ILE A 66 2.03 -3.54 -0.97
C ILE A 66 0.87 -3.46 -1.96
N PHE A 67 -0.26 -2.90 -1.53
CA PHE A 67 -1.51 -3.03 -2.27
C PHE A 67 -1.96 -1.76 -3.00
N ASP A 68 -1.35 -0.62 -2.70
CA ASP A 68 -1.75 0.63 -3.34
C ASP A 68 -1.08 0.75 -4.70
N ASP A 69 -1.87 0.70 -5.76
CA ASP A 69 -1.35 0.80 -7.12
C ASP A 69 -1.02 2.22 -7.52
N ALA A 70 -1.55 3.20 -6.81
CA ALA A 70 -1.30 4.59 -7.17
C ALA A 70 0.16 4.94 -6.94
N PRO A 71 0.78 5.64 -7.87
CA PRO A 71 2.15 6.11 -7.63
C PRO A 71 2.17 6.96 -6.36
N GLN A 72 3.16 6.75 -5.55
CA GLN A 72 3.36 7.61 -4.40
C GLN A 72 3.67 8.99 -4.94
N THR A 73 2.86 9.97 -4.56
CA THR A 73 3.09 11.31 -5.03
C THR A 73 3.59 12.16 -3.87
N ASP A 74 4.55 13.00 -4.18
CA ASP A 74 5.05 13.97 -3.22
C ASP A 74 4.33 15.31 -3.37
N SER A 75 3.28 15.34 -4.16
CA SER A 75 2.50 16.56 -4.35
C SER A 75 1.97 17.08 -3.01
N PHE A 76 2.33 18.31 -2.70
CA PHE A 76 1.86 18.95 -1.49
C PHE A 76 0.33 19.01 -1.48
N ALA A 77 -0.27 19.37 -2.63
CA ALA A 77 -1.72 19.49 -2.73
C ALA A 77 -2.42 18.17 -2.45
N ILE A 78 -1.89 17.07 -2.99
CA ILE A 78 -2.48 15.74 -2.75
C ILE A 78 -2.39 15.38 -1.26
N ARG A 79 -1.24 15.65 -0.65
CA ARG A 79 -1.09 15.34 0.79
C ARG A 79 -2.07 16.16 1.63
N GLN A 80 -2.28 17.41 1.25
CA GLN A 80 -3.23 18.26 1.98
C GLN A 80 -4.66 17.76 1.82
N LEU A 81 -5.04 17.31 0.62
CA LEU A 81 -6.35 16.75 0.40
C LEU A 81 -6.56 15.49 1.24
N HIS A 82 -5.56 14.62 1.28
CA HIS A 82 -5.65 13.42 2.11
C HIS A 82 -5.84 13.78 3.58
N ALA A 83 -5.11 14.78 4.05
CA ALA A 83 -5.23 15.20 5.44
C ALA A 83 -6.64 15.71 5.74
N LEU A 84 -7.20 16.52 4.85
CA LEU A 84 -8.55 17.03 5.02
C LEU A 84 -9.57 15.90 5.05
N VAL A 85 -9.44 14.95 4.14
CA VAL A 85 -10.35 13.82 4.10
C VAL A 85 -10.28 13.03 5.41
N ASN A 86 -9.07 12.83 5.93
CA ASN A 86 -8.89 12.08 7.16
C ASN A 86 -9.50 12.78 8.38
N GLU A 87 -9.70 14.10 8.31
CA GLU A 87 -10.30 14.85 9.40
C GLU A 87 -11.82 14.88 9.33
N CYS A 88 -12.40 14.43 8.23
CA CYS A 88 -13.83 14.51 8.05
C CYS A 88 -14.57 13.51 8.92
N SER A 89 -15.69 13.94 9.48
CA SER A 89 -16.62 13.02 10.11
C SER A 89 -17.37 12.26 9.02
N GLU A 90 -18.05 11.20 9.42
CA GLU A 90 -18.88 10.43 8.50
C GLU A 90 -19.93 11.31 7.83
N GLU A 91 -20.56 12.18 8.61
CA GLU A 91 -21.58 13.07 8.10
C GLU A 91 -21.01 14.05 7.08
N GLU A 92 -19.87 14.64 7.42
CA GLU A 92 -19.20 15.57 6.52
C GLU A 92 -18.78 14.89 5.24
N ALA A 93 -18.23 13.66 5.34
CA ALA A 93 -17.81 12.92 4.17
C ALA A 93 -18.99 12.60 3.27
N HIS A 94 -20.12 12.22 3.87
CA HIS A 94 -21.33 11.91 3.12
C HIS A 94 -21.81 13.12 2.30
N THR A 95 -21.73 14.30 2.90
CA THR A 95 -22.12 15.53 2.24
C THR A 95 -21.14 15.94 1.15
N LEU A 96 -19.83 15.76 1.43
CA LEU A 96 -18.79 16.21 0.51
C LEU A 96 -18.63 15.31 -0.71
N LEU A 97 -18.92 14.03 -0.57
CA LEU A 97 -18.63 13.08 -1.65
C LEU A 97 -19.27 13.48 -2.97
N PRO A 98 -20.57 13.75 -3.04
CA PRO A 98 -21.18 14.15 -4.32
C PRO A 98 -20.65 15.50 -4.83
N VAL A 99 -20.30 16.40 -3.92
CA VAL A 99 -19.75 17.69 -4.30
C VAL A 99 -18.38 17.52 -4.97
N ILE A 100 -17.53 16.72 -4.35
CA ILE A 100 -16.20 16.48 -4.91
C ILE A 100 -16.30 15.78 -6.26
N LYS A 101 -17.21 14.79 -6.37
CA LYS A 101 -17.41 14.11 -7.64
C LYS A 101 -17.85 15.09 -8.74
N ALA A 102 -18.75 16.01 -8.40
CA ALA A 102 -19.24 16.99 -9.36
C ALA A 102 -18.11 17.94 -9.80
N VAL A 103 -17.31 18.39 -8.84
CA VAL A 103 -16.20 19.29 -9.15
C VAL A 103 -15.17 18.58 -10.02
N LEU A 104 -14.84 17.33 -9.70
CA LEU A 104 -13.88 16.57 -10.50
C LEU A 104 -14.39 16.38 -11.92
N THR A 105 -15.68 16.08 -12.06
CA THR A 105 -16.28 15.93 -13.39
C THR A 105 -16.16 17.22 -14.19
N ALA A 106 -16.42 18.34 -13.57
CA ALA A 106 -16.31 19.63 -14.22
C ALA A 106 -14.87 19.92 -14.64
N LEU A 107 -13.92 19.67 -13.76
CA LEU A 107 -12.50 19.88 -14.04
C LEU A 107 -12.03 19.02 -15.21
N ARG A 108 -12.46 17.76 -15.21
CA ARG A 108 -12.07 16.84 -16.28
C ARG A 108 -12.75 17.16 -17.60
N SER A 109 -13.96 17.67 -17.56
CA SER A 109 -14.66 18.09 -18.75
C SER A 109 -14.00 19.30 -19.40
N SER A 110 -13.54 20.25 -18.58
CA SER A 110 -12.88 21.44 -19.14
C SER A 110 -11.56 21.08 -19.79
N LYS A 111 -10.99 19.91 -19.44
CA LYS A 111 -9.79 19.39 -20.05
C LYS A 111 -10.10 18.20 -20.94
N GLY A 112 -11.37 18.02 -21.24
CA GLY A 112 -11.81 16.80 -21.88
C GLY A 112 -11.21 16.55 -23.22
N TYR A 113 -10.92 17.58 -23.92
CA TYR A 113 -10.34 17.44 -25.22
C TYR A 113 -8.93 16.85 -25.15
N ASN A 114 -8.35 16.83 -23.96
CA ASN A 114 -7.03 16.23 -23.75
C ASN A 114 -7.09 14.77 -23.42
N ILE A 115 -8.25 14.26 -23.21
CA ILE A 115 -8.33 12.91 -22.75
C ILE A 115 -8.09 12.00 -23.86
N GLU A 116 -7.52 11.58 -23.81
CA GLU A 116 -7.50 10.79 -24.70
C GLU A 116 -7.46 10.02 -24.67
#